data_aafec4f54c1d23e3dc280d802197f4bc
#
_entry.id   aafec4f54c1d23e3dc280d802197f4bc
#
_cell.length_a   1.000
_cell.length_b   1.000
_cell.length_c   1.000
_cell.angle_alpha   90.00
_cell.angle_beta   90.00
_cell.angle_gamma   90.00
#
_symmetry.space_group_name_H-M   'P 1'
#
loop_
_entity.id
_entity.type
_entity.pdbx_description
1 polymer ?
#
loop_
_entity_poly.entity_id
_entity_poly.type
_entity_poly.pdbx_seq_one_letter_code
_entity_poly.pdbx_strand_id
1 'polypeptide(L)'
;MEDVAALSLVEAADAVASGEVTSIELLRACWINLDAANPRINAVIWQDREEAEAAARAADQAVRIKRPLGKLHGVPMAHKDMYYQAGKLSTCGSALRHDFRPAITATVISRMAEAGAYTFGGLNMAEFAQNPTGHNKTFGDCHNPWNLPYVTGGSSSGSGASVAARFNYMALGSDTGGSIRLPASACGISGLKPTQTRVSRYGVMPLSFSHDNVGPLARTARDCARVMTVIAGHDPRDPTSAREPVPDYESQMTGNLRGLRIGVPTNYFLDDADDPVVAAMESALVVLAGRGATISRFALP
;
A
#
# COMPACT_ATOMS: atom_id res chain seq x y z
N MET A 1 -9.00 -24.58 -9.05
CA MET A 1 -9.27 -23.13 -8.98
C MET A 1 -7.93 -22.44 -8.88
N GLU A 2 -7.69 -21.44 -9.71
CA GLU A 2 -6.50 -20.59 -9.56
C GLU A 2 -6.52 -19.98 -8.17
N ASP A 3 -5.32 -19.76 -7.59
CA ASP A 3 -5.15 -19.14 -6.29
C ASP A 3 -5.56 -17.66 -6.37
N VAL A 4 -6.82 -17.38 -6.04
CA VAL A 4 -7.36 -16.01 -6.11
C VAL A 4 -6.58 -15.01 -5.24
N ALA A 5 -5.86 -15.47 -4.20
CA ALA A 5 -4.96 -14.61 -3.43
C ALA A 5 -3.72 -14.16 -4.24
N ALA A 6 -3.43 -14.84 -5.36
CA ALA A 6 -2.33 -14.47 -6.25
C ALA A 6 -2.67 -13.32 -7.22
N LEU A 7 -3.95 -13.04 -7.45
CA LEU A 7 -4.39 -11.93 -8.29
C LEU A 7 -3.78 -10.59 -7.81
N SER A 8 -3.42 -9.71 -8.73
CA SER A 8 -3.14 -8.32 -8.40
C SER A 8 -4.41 -7.60 -7.90
N LEU A 9 -4.28 -6.42 -7.32
CA LEU A 9 -5.42 -5.61 -6.91
C LEU A 9 -6.37 -5.35 -8.07
N VAL A 10 -5.80 -5.00 -9.23
CA VAL A 10 -6.57 -4.67 -10.44
C VAL A 10 -7.36 -5.88 -10.91
N GLU A 11 -6.69 -7.03 -11.03
CA GLU A 11 -7.34 -8.29 -11.45
C GLU A 11 -8.43 -8.73 -10.46
N ALA A 12 -8.17 -8.61 -9.15
CA ALA A 12 -9.15 -8.94 -8.12
C ALA A 12 -10.40 -8.05 -8.20
N ALA A 13 -10.22 -6.73 -8.32
CA ALA A 13 -11.34 -5.80 -8.44
C ALA A 13 -12.15 -6.03 -9.74
N ASP A 14 -11.45 -6.27 -10.85
CA ASP A 14 -12.09 -6.51 -12.14
C ASP A 14 -12.83 -7.87 -12.14
N ALA A 15 -12.28 -8.92 -11.54
CA ALA A 15 -12.92 -10.24 -11.39
C ALA A 15 -14.18 -10.17 -10.50
N VAL A 16 -14.15 -9.38 -9.42
CA VAL A 16 -15.37 -9.16 -8.61
C VAL A 16 -16.40 -8.38 -9.40
N ALA A 17 -16.00 -7.33 -10.11
CA ALA A 17 -16.92 -6.51 -10.89
C ALA A 17 -17.59 -7.28 -12.03
N SER A 18 -16.89 -8.24 -12.64
CA SER A 18 -17.43 -9.13 -13.67
C SER A 18 -18.28 -10.27 -13.10
N GLY A 19 -18.17 -10.56 -11.79
CA GLY A 19 -18.82 -11.69 -11.15
C GLY A 19 -18.11 -13.03 -11.35
N GLU A 20 -16.87 -13.01 -11.85
CA GLU A 20 -16.01 -14.19 -12.00
C GLU A 20 -15.55 -14.74 -10.65
N VAL A 21 -15.27 -13.86 -9.71
CA VAL A 21 -14.88 -14.15 -8.32
C VAL A 21 -15.78 -13.33 -7.39
N THR A 22 -16.14 -13.88 -6.25
CA THR A 22 -16.85 -13.13 -5.23
C THR A 22 -15.88 -12.44 -4.25
N SER A 23 -16.32 -11.32 -3.69
CA SER A 23 -15.56 -10.62 -2.65
C SER A 23 -15.29 -11.50 -1.42
N ILE A 24 -16.27 -12.37 -1.07
CA ILE A 24 -16.10 -13.32 0.04
C ILE A 24 -15.04 -14.39 -0.25
N GLU A 25 -14.86 -14.81 -1.52
CA GLU A 25 -13.77 -15.71 -1.92
C GLU A 25 -12.43 -15.03 -1.79
N LEU A 26 -12.30 -13.77 -2.24
CA LEU A 26 -11.08 -12.97 -2.06
C LEU A 26 -10.72 -12.86 -0.57
N LEU A 27 -11.68 -12.50 0.28
CA LEU A 27 -11.47 -12.34 1.72
C LEU A 27 -11.01 -13.64 2.39
N ARG A 28 -11.66 -14.75 2.06
CA ARG A 28 -11.30 -16.07 2.60
C ARG A 28 -9.93 -16.53 2.16
N ALA A 29 -9.53 -16.29 0.92
CA ALA A 29 -8.20 -16.60 0.42
C ALA A 29 -7.12 -15.79 1.18
N CYS A 30 -7.38 -14.50 1.44
CA CYS A 30 -6.52 -13.67 2.28
C CYS A 30 -6.39 -14.25 3.71
N TRP A 31 -7.50 -14.66 4.32
CA TRP A 31 -7.49 -15.22 5.68
C TRP A 31 -6.80 -16.58 5.78
N ILE A 32 -6.91 -17.43 4.77
CA ILE A 32 -6.16 -18.71 4.74
C ILE A 32 -4.65 -18.44 4.84
N ASN A 33 -4.14 -17.51 4.04
CA ASN A 33 -2.73 -17.15 4.06
C ASN A 33 -2.33 -16.48 5.38
N LEU A 34 -3.19 -15.58 5.88
CA LEU A 34 -2.97 -14.87 7.13
C LEU A 34 -2.93 -15.83 8.32
N ASP A 35 -3.89 -16.73 8.45
CA ASP A 35 -3.94 -17.68 9.56
C ASP A 35 -2.75 -18.65 9.55
N ALA A 36 -2.28 -19.02 8.36
CA ALA A 36 -1.13 -19.91 8.20
C ALA A 36 0.21 -19.24 8.52
N ALA A 37 0.38 -17.95 8.20
CA ALA A 37 1.71 -17.33 8.21
C ALA A 37 1.85 -16.16 9.19
N ASN A 38 0.78 -15.43 9.54
CA ASN A 38 0.87 -14.25 10.40
C ASN A 38 1.43 -14.55 11.82
N PRO A 39 1.23 -15.71 12.44
CA PRO A 39 1.87 -16.04 13.71
C PRO A 39 3.41 -15.98 13.68
N ARG A 40 4.03 -16.11 12.50
CA ARG A 40 5.47 -16.01 12.30
C ARG A 40 5.91 -14.67 11.70
N ILE A 41 5.05 -14.05 10.87
CA ILE A 41 5.35 -12.79 10.18
C ILE A 41 5.00 -11.58 11.05
N ASN A 42 3.93 -11.66 11.83
CA ASN A 42 3.43 -10.58 12.70
C ASN A 42 3.15 -9.27 11.95
N ALA A 43 2.55 -9.38 10.77
CA ALA A 43 2.18 -8.22 9.94
C ALA A 43 0.82 -7.61 10.31
N VAL A 44 -0.15 -8.43 10.75
CA VAL A 44 -1.49 -8.00 11.13
C VAL A 44 -1.61 -8.06 12.64
N ILE A 45 -1.93 -6.94 13.28
CA ILE A 45 -1.98 -6.80 14.75
C ILE A 45 -3.39 -6.80 15.33
N TRP A 46 -4.39 -6.47 14.53
CA TRP A 46 -5.80 -6.63 14.90
C TRP A 46 -6.67 -6.89 13.67
N GLN A 47 -7.80 -7.58 13.84
CA GLN A 47 -8.75 -7.93 12.80
C GLN A 47 -10.18 -7.73 13.29
N ASP A 48 -11.08 -7.37 12.37
CA ASP A 48 -12.52 -7.37 12.55
C ASP A 48 -13.15 -8.29 11.48
N ARG A 49 -13.18 -9.58 11.77
CA ARG A 49 -13.60 -10.60 10.80
C ARG A 49 -15.10 -10.54 10.51
N GLU A 50 -15.92 -10.25 11.52
CA GLU A 50 -17.37 -10.20 11.37
C GLU A 50 -17.78 -9.07 10.44
N GLU A 51 -17.26 -7.86 10.69
CA GLU A 51 -17.54 -6.68 9.86
C GLU A 51 -16.97 -6.85 8.44
N ALA A 52 -15.78 -7.43 8.29
CA ALA A 52 -15.18 -7.69 6.98
C ALA A 52 -16.01 -8.69 6.17
N GLU A 53 -16.52 -9.76 6.80
CA GLU A 53 -17.39 -10.73 6.12
C GLU A 53 -18.73 -10.10 5.72
N ALA A 54 -19.30 -9.28 6.56
CA ALA A 54 -20.51 -8.53 6.24
C ALA A 54 -20.30 -7.57 5.05
N ALA A 55 -19.16 -6.86 5.02
CA ALA A 55 -18.79 -5.98 3.93
C ALA A 55 -18.58 -6.74 2.61
N ALA A 56 -17.88 -7.88 2.65
CA ALA A 56 -17.71 -8.74 1.48
C ALA A 56 -19.04 -9.22 0.90
N ARG A 57 -19.95 -9.71 1.74
CA ARG A 57 -21.29 -10.14 1.31
C ARG A 57 -22.10 -8.98 0.74
N ALA A 58 -21.98 -7.78 1.29
CA ALA A 58 -22.64 -6.59 0.77
C ALA A 58 -22.07 -6.19 -0.62
N ALA A 59 -20.76 -6.33 -0.82
CA ALA A 59 -20.14 -6.13 -2.12
C ALA A 59 -20.64 -7.13 -3.17
N ASP A 60 -20.72 -8.42 -2.82
CA ASP A 60 -21.28 -9.45 -3.71
C ASP A 60 -22.75 -9.19 -4.05
N GLN A 61 -23.52 -8.70 -3.08
CA GLN A 61 -24.90 -8.33 -3.33
C GLN A 61 -25.03 -7.16 -4.30
N ALA A 62 -24.13 -6.15 -4.20
CA ALA A 62 -24.13 -5.00 -5.11
C ALA A 62 -23.90 -5.43 -6.57
N VAL A 63 -22.98 -6.38 -6.81
CA VAL A 63 -22.77 -6.97 -8.14
C VAL A 63 -24.06 -7.65 -8.65
N ARG A 64 -24.67 -8.49 -7.81
CA ARG A 64 -25.90 -9.23 -8.19
C ARG A 64 -27.06 -8.32 -8.60
N ILE A 65 -27.23 -7.20 -7.91
CA ILE A 65 -28.30 -6.22 -8.21
C ILE A 65 -27.85 -5.14 -9.20
N LYS A 66 -26.66 -5.31 -9.81
CA LYS A 66 -26.11 -4.42 -10.86
C LYS A 66 -26.00 -2.95 -10.42
N ARG A 67 -25.61 -2.71 -9.17
CA ARG A 67 -25.31 -1.35 -8.71
C ARG A 67 -24.08 -0.79 -9.46
N PRO A 68 -23.98 0.54 -9.63
CA PRO A 68 -22.73 1.16 -10.07
C PRO A 68 -21.60 0.80 -9.09
N LEU A 69 -20.48 0.32 -9.61
CA LEU A 69 -19.34 -0.17 -8.83
C LEU A 69 -18.19 0.81 -8.90
N GLY A 70 -17.48 0.97 -7.78
CA GLY A 70 -16.24 1.74 -7.72
C GLY A 70 -15.03 0.93 -8.22
N LYS A 71 -13.91 1.62 -8.47
CA LYS A 71 -12.67 1.04 -9.02
C LYS A 71 -12.00 -0.03 -8.13
N LEU A 72 -12.35 -0.10 -6.86
CA LEU A 72 -11.82 -1.05 -5.86
C LEU A 72 -12.90 -1.95 -5.28
N HIS A 73 -14.01 -2.12 -6.01
CA HIS A 73 -15.19 -2.79 -5.50
C HIS A 73 -14.89 -4.23 -5.04
N GLY A 74 -15.30 -4.51 -3.80
CA GLY A 74 -15.20 -5.84 -3.20
C GLY A 74 -13.81 -6.30 -2.80
N VAL A 75 -12.79 -5.41 -2.85
CA VAL A 75 -11.43 -5.78 -2.48
C VAL A 75 -11.20 -5.62 -0.97
N PRO A 76 -10.81 -6.71 -0.25
CA PRO A 76 -10.38 -6.64 1.13
C PRO A 76 -9.03 -5.97 1.26
N MET A 77 -8.89 -5.08 2.24
CA MET A 77 -7.61 -4.43 2.55
C MET A 77 -7.35 -4.34 4.04
N ALA A 78 -6.09 -4.11 4.38
CA ALA A 78 -5.66 -3.65 5.69
C ALA A 78 -4.70 -2.48 5.50
N HIS A 79 -4.48 -1.69 6.54
CA HIS A 79 -3.61 -0.53 6.43
C HIS A 79 -2.81 -0.31 7.71
N LYS A 80 -1.71 0.41 7.58
CA LYS A 80 -0.82 0.78 8.67
C LYS A 80 -1.63 1.37 9.83
N ASP A 81 -1.37 0.93 11.06
CA ASP A 81 -2.18 1.26 12.25
C ASP A 81 -2.03 2.70 12.75
N MET A 82 -1.92 3.64 11.82
CA MET A 82 -1.89 5.08 12.03
C MET A 82 -2.99 5.84 11.27
N TYR A 83 -3.77 5.12 10.45
CA TYR A 83 -4.91 5.69 9.75
C TYR A 83 -6.13 5.63 10.63
N TYR A 84 -6.71 6.78 10.91
CA TYR A 84 -7.89 6.86 11.76
C TYR A 84 -9.12 6.33 11.03
N GLN A 85 -9.85 5.48 11.74
CA GLN A 85 -11.21 5.07 11.40
C GLN A 85 -12.07 5.28 12.63
N ALA A 86 -13.16 6.01 12.49
CA ALA A 86 -14.05 6.33 13.61
C ALA A 86 -14.47 5.06 14.36
N GLY A 87 -14.21 5.03 15.68
CA GLY A 87 -14.55 3.92 16.56
C GLY A 87 -13.65 2.68 16.48
N LYS A 88 -12.71 2.60 15.52
CA LYS A 88 -11.73 1.50 15.42
C LYS A 88 -10.46 1.81 16.20
N LEU A 89 -9.72 0.77 16.55
CA LEU A 89 -8.44 0.92 17.23
C LEU A 89 -7.40 1.54 16.28
N SER A 90 -6.58 2.48 16.79
CA SER A 90 -5.44 3.05 16.10
C SER A 90 -4.31 3.33 17.07
N THR A 91 -3.45 2.36 17.26
CA THR A 91 -2.39 2.41 18.29
C THR A 91 -1.15 3.16 17.84
N CYS A 92 -0.96 3.35 16.55
CA CYS A 92 0.31 3.85 15.96
C CYS A 92 1.52 3.00 16.38
N GLY A 93 1.30 1.71 16.65
CA GLY A 93 2.34 0.79 17.11
C GLY A 93 2.80 1.02 18.55
N SER A 94 2.07 1.78 19.37
CA SER A 94 2.49 2.21 20.70
C SER A 94 1.56 1.74 21.82
N ALA A 95 2.15 1.33 22.95
CA ALA A 95 1.42 1.04 24.19
C ALA A 95 0.70 2.28 24.76
N LEU A 96 1.19 3.49 24.46
CA LEU A 96 0.56 4.73 24.91
C LEU A 96 -0.83 4.96 24.31
N ARG A 97 -1.15 4.23 23.22
CA ARG A 97 -2.42 4.34 22.49
C ARG A 97 -3.15 3.00 22.40
N HIS A 98 -2.89 2.10 23.34
CA HIS A 98 -3.42 0.73 23.31
C HIS A 98 -4.94 0.63 23.20
N ASP A 99 -5.67 1.65 23.63
CA ASP A 99 -7.14 1.74 23.62
C ASP A 99 -7.66 2.94 22.81
N PHE A 100 -6.80 3.66 22.12
CA PHE A 100 -7.19 4.87 21.39
C PHE A 100 -8.08 4.54 20.19
N ARG A 101 -9.27 5.13 20.18
CA ARG A 101 -10.25 5.05 19.10
C ARG A 101 -10.60 6.46 18.63
N PRO A 102 -10.19 6.85 17.42
CA PRO A 102 -10.49 8.18 16.89
C PRO A 102 -12.00 8.35 16.66
N ALA A 103 -12.47 9.60 16.76
CA ALA A 103 -13.84 9.98 16.41
C ALA A 103 -14.01 10.32 14.91
N ILE A 104 -12.90 10.33 14.16
CA ILE A 104 -12.89 10.72 12.74
C ILE A 104 -12.32 9.58 11.87
N THR A 105 -12.70 9.59 10.61
CA THR A 105 -12.12 8.70 9.60
C THR A 105 -11.20 9.49 8.66
N ALA A 106 -10.03 8.95 8.39
CA ALA A 106 -9.08 9.54 7.44
C ALA A 106 -9.68 9.64 6.03
N THR A 107 -9.42 10.75 5.37
CA THR A 107 -9.94 10.99 4.01
C THR A 107 -9.60 9.86 3.04
N VAL A 108 -8.38 9.36 3.08
CA VAL A 108 -7.95 8.26 2.20
C VAL A 108 -8.75 6.98 2.45
N ILE A 109 -9.09 6.68 3.71
CA ILE A 109 -9.91 5.52 4.05
C ILE A 109 -11.35 5.70 3.55
N SER A 110 -11.92 6.90 3.72
CA SER A 110 -13.26 7.22 3.20
C SER A 110 -13.31 7.07 1.67
N ARG A 111 -12.31 7.62 0.95
CA ARG A 111 -12.23 7.52 -0.51
C ARG A 111 -12.11 6.07 -1.00
N MET A 112 -11.37 5.25 -0.28
CA MET A 112 -11.26 3.83 -0.63
C MET A 112 -12.56 3.08 -0.38
N ALA A 113 -13.25 3.37 0.71
CA ALA A 113 -14.59 2.82 0.99
C ALA A 113 -15.62 3.26 -0.06
N GLU A 114 -15.61 4.54 -0.46
CA GLU A 114 -16.44 5.08 -1.56
C GLU A 114 -16.15 4.38 -2.90
N ALA A 115 -14.87 3.98 -3.12
CA ALA A 115 -14.48 3.17 -4.29
C ALA A 115 -14.83 1.68 -4.15
N GLY A 116 -15.43 1.27 -3.03
CA GLY A 116 -15.96 -0.07 -2.79
C GLY A 116 -15.00 -1.05 -2.14
N ALA A 117 -13.81 -0.63 -1.69
CA ALA A 117 -12.93 -1.44 -0.86
C ALA A 117 -13.39 -1.41 0.61
N TYR A 118 -13.00 -2.41 1.40
CA TYR A 118 -13.29 -2.46 2.83
C TYR A 118 -12.08 -2.94 3.62
N THR A 119 -12.03 -2.53 4.90
CA THR A 119 -10.93 -2.84 5.80
C THR A 119 -11.27 -4.03 6.68
N PHE A 120 -10.35 -4.98 6.82
CA PHE A 120 -10.50 -6.13 7.73
C PHE A 120 -9.57 -6.08 8.95
N GLY A 121 -8.59 -5.15 8.99
CA GLY A 121 -7.66 -5.10 10.11
C GLY A 121 -6.62 -3.99 10.03
N GLY A 122 -5.81 -3.89 11.07
CA GLY A 122 -4.68 -2.97 11.20
C GLY A 122 -3.33 -3.68 11.13
N LEU A 123 -2.38 -3.02 10.50
CA LEU A 123 -1.06 -3.57 10.19
C LEU A 123 0.01 -3.03 11.13
N ASN A 124 0.93 -3.91 11.50
CA ASN A 124 2.09 -3.59 12.32
C ASN A 124 2.91 -2.45 11.70
N MET A 125 3.54 -1.69 12.55
CA MET A 125 4.36 -0.56 12.15
C MET A 125 5.41 -0.25 13.23
N ALA A 126 6.49 0.40 12.85
CA ALA A 126 7.38 1.00 13.84
C ALA A 126 6.61 2.01 14.69
N GLU A 127 6.85 2.02 16.00
CA GLU A 127 6.18 2.91 16.94
C GLU A 127 6.25 4.37 16.47
N PHE A 128 5.10 5.02 16.36
CA PHE A 128 4.94 6.39 15.83
C PHE A 128 5.66 6.65 14.51
N ALA A 129 5.85 5.61 13.69
CA ALA A 129 6.53 5.66 12.39
C ALA A 129 8.02 6.07 12.45
N GLN A 130 8.70 5.87 13.57
CA GLN A 130 10.01 6.48 13.86
C GLN A 130 11.24 5.67 13.49
N ASN A 131 11.15 4.45 12.95
CA ASN A 131 12.33 3.71 12.53
C ASN A 131 12.20 3.09 11.13
N PRO A 132 13.33 2.89 10.42
CA PRO A 132 13.35 2.38 9.05
C PRO A 132 13.36 0.84 8.96
N THR A 133 13.45 0.12 10.07
CA THR A 133 13.62 -1.34 10.11
C THR A 133 12.32 -2.09 10.36
N GLY A 134 11.34 -1.45 10.98
CA GLY A 134 10.07 -2.07 11.34
C GLY A 134 10.05 -2.74 12.72
N HIS A 135 11.08 -2.54 13.54
CA HIS A 135 11.08 -3.03 14.92
C HIS A 135 9.98 -2.36 15.75
N ASN A 136 9.30 -3.14 16.57
CA ASN A 136 8.26 -2.68 17.47
C ASN A 136 8.28 -3.46 18.79
N LYS A 137 8.50 -2.76 19.91
CA LYS A 137 8.57 -3.38 21.24
C LYS A 137 7.20 -3.72 21.83
N THR A 138 6.14 -3.05 21.37
CA THR A 138 4.77 -3.23 21.91
C THR A 138 4.10 -4.46 21.31
N PHE A 139 4.13 -4.58 19.98
CA PHE A 139 3.45 -5.63 19.24
C PHE A 139 4.40 -6.75 18.77
N GLY A 140 5.69 -6.62 19.03
CA GLY A 140 6.73 -7.46 18.45
C GLY A 140 7.11 -7.03 17.02
N ASP A 141 8.25 -7.50 16.58
CA ASP A 141 8.79 -7.17 15.27
C ASP A 141 7.96 -7.81 14.15
N CYS A 142 7.84 -7.09 13.04
CA CYS A 142 7.32 -7.66 11.82
C CYS A 142 8.46 -8.33 11.03
N HIS A 143 8.27 -9.57 10.62
CA HIS A 143 9.28 -10.37 9.95
C HIS A 143 9.07 -10.39 8.43
N ASN A 144 10.18 -10.45 7.69
CA ASN A 144 10.14 -10.49 6.23
C ASN A 144 9.56 -11.84 5.74
N PRO A 145 8.49 -11.84 4.91
CA PRO A 145 7.88 -13.08 4.43
C PRO A 145 8.80 -13.97 3.60
N TRP A 146 9.80 -13.38 2.93
CA TRP A 146 10.77 -14.12 2.12
C TRP A 146 11.81 -14.83 2.97
N ASN A 147 12.20 -14.21 4.10
CA ASN A 147 13.18 -14.77 5.02
C ASN A 147 12.98 -14.16 6.42
N LEU A 148 12.39 -14.92 7.34
CA LEU A 148 11.96 -14.44 8.65
C LEU A 148 13.03 -13.71 9.49
N PRO A 149 14.32 -14.12 9.49
CA PRO A 149 15.38 -13.38 10.18
C PRO A 149 15.66 -11.97 9.65
N TYR A 150 15.20 -11.64 8.43
CA TYR A 150 15.45 -10.34 7.82
C TYR A 150 14.38 -9.31 8.21
N VAL A 151 14.76 -8.04 8.20
CA VAL A 151 13.85 -6.92 8.42
C VAL A 151 12.89 -6.78 7.23
N THR A 152 11.69 -6.27 7.52
CA THR A 152 10.71 -5.91 6.49
C THR A 152 10.98 -4.55 5.86
N GLY A 153 11.91 -3.78 6.45
CA GLY A 153 11.90 -2.34 6.27
C GLY A 153 10.75 -1.69 7.04
N GLY A 154 10.84 -0.39 7.27
CA GLY A 154 9.88 0.38 8.07
C GLY A 154 9.75 1.83 7.56
N SER A 155 8.86 2.56 8.16
CA SER A 155 8.02 2.21 9.30
C SER A 155 6.73 1.48 8.95
N SER A 156 6.38 1.30 7.67
CA SER A 156 5.18 0.57 7.22
C SER A 156 5.47 -0.93 7.08
N SER A 157 6.04 -1.55 8.13
CA SER A 157 6.54 -2.92 8.15
C SER A 157 5.44 -3.93 7.81
N GLY A 158 4.31 -3.88 8.53
CA GLY A 158 3.18 -4.74 8.27
C GLY A 158 2.54 -4.52 6.90
N SER A 159 2.56 -3.27 6.37
CA SER A 159 2.04 -2.98 5.03
C SER A 159 2.84 -3.70 3.94
N GLY A 160 4.19 -3.64 4.02
CA GLY A 160 5.04 -4.38 3.10
C GLY A 160 4.88 -5.89 3.21
N ALA A 161 4.99 -6.41 4.44
CA ALA A 161 4.95 -7.84 4.70
C ALA A 161 3.59 -8.47 4.36
N SER A 162 2.47 -7.82 4.70
CA SER A 162 1.13 -8.37 4.46
C SER A 162 0.80 -8.48 2.96
N VAL A 163 1.22 -7.50 2.15
CA VAL A 163 1.03 -7.54 0.69
C VAL A 163 1.91 -8.63 0.07
N ALA A 164 3.18 -8.74 0.47
CA ALA A 164 4.10 -9.77 -0.01
C ALA A 164 3.63 -11.19 0.37
N ALA A 165 3.09 -11.36 1.59
CA ALA A 165 2.55 -12.63 2.07
C ALA A 165 1.12 -12.93 1.56
N ARG A 166 0.53 -12.07 0.73
CA ARG A 166 -0.84 -12.22 0.19
C ARG A 166 -1.92 -12.27 1.27
N PHE A 167 -1.73 -11.53 2.37
CA PHE A 167 -2.78 -11.34 3.38
C PHE A 167 -3.81 -10.30 2.93
N ASN A 168 -3.43 -9.46 1.98
CA ASN A 168 -4.29 -8.49 1.30
C ASN A 168 -3.75 -8.19 -0.10
N TYR A 169 -4.53 -7.45 -0.89
CA TYR A 169 -4.16 -7.08 -2.26
C TYR A 169 -3.35 -5.79 -2.30
N MET A 170 -3.53 -4.93 -1.33
CA MET A 170 -2.79 -3.68 -1.15
C MET A 170 -2.90 -3.18 0.29
N ALA A 171 -2.00 -2.32 0.67
CA ALA A 171 -2.05 -1.60 1.94
C ALA A 171 -1.69 -0.12 1.75
N LEU A 172 -2.24 0.75 2.58
CA LEU A 172 -1.71 2.11 2.71
C LEU A 172 -0.52 2.11 3.67
N GLY A 173 0.50 2.86 3.31
CA GLY A 173 1.63 3.21 4.14
C GLY A 173 1.84 4.71 4.19
N SER A 174 2.73 5.17 5.07
CA SER A 174 3.20 6.56 5.10
C SER A 174 4.69 6.62 4.79
N ASP A 175 5.14 7.71 4.18
CA ASP A 175 6.54 7.91 3.82
C ASP A 175 6.97 9.33 4.18
N THR A 176 7.87 9.44 5.14
CA THR A 176 8.50 10.68 5.56
C THR A 176 9.96 10.71 5.12
N GLY A 177 10.69 9.62 5.37
CA GLY A 177 12.08 9.42 4.98
C GLY A 177 12.34 8.14 4.18
N GLY A 178 11.27 7.42 3.74
CA GLY A 178 11.39 6.14 3.03
C GLY A 178 10.36 5.09 3.44
N SER A 179 9.44 5.40 4.35
CA SER A 179 8.63 4.39 5.03
C SER A 179 7.52 3.71 4.19
N ILE A 180 7.38 4.03 2.90
CA ILE A 180 6.71 3.23 1.88
C ILE A 180 7.76 2.47 1.05
N ARG A 181 8.78 3.19 0.59
CA ARG A 181 9.78 2.69 -0.36
C ARG A 181 10.68 1.62 0.25
N LEU A 182 11.11 1.79 1.52
CA LEU A 182 11.92 0.81 2.24
C LEU A 182 11.20 -0.55 2.38
N PRO A 183 9.97 -0.62 2.96
CA PRO A 183 9.29 -1.91 3.05
C PRO A 183 8.88 -2.48 1.69
N ALA A 184 8.60 -1.65 0.69
CA ALA A 184 8.36 -2.15 -0.66
C ALA A 184 9.59 -2.84 -1.24
N SER A 185 10.77 -2.23 -1.10
CA SER A 185 12.05 -2.80 -1.55
C SER A 185 12.38 -4.09 -0.81
N ALA A 186 12.35 -4.08 0.53
CA ALA A 186 12.71 -5.23 1.35
C ALA A 186 11.76 -6.42 1.19
N CYS A 187 10.48 -6.17 0.92
CA CYS A 187 9.46 -7.20 0.75
C CYS A 187 9.19 -7.56 -0.73
N GLY A 188 9.90 -6.97 -1.70
CA GLY A 188 9.81 -7.32 -3.12
C GLY A 188 8.45 -6.99 -3.75
N ILE A 189 7.88 -5.84 -3.42
CA ILE A 189 6.61 -5.33 -3.95
C ILE A 189 6.76 -3.92 -4.51
N SER A 190 5.70 -3.38 -5.11
CA SER A 190 5.64 -1.99 -5.55
C SER A 190 5.17 -1.07 -4.43
N GLY A 191 5.90 0.03 -4.22
CA GLY A 191 5.51 1.10 -3.29
C GLY A 191 5.62 2.45 -3.97
N LEU A 192 4.59 3.28 -3.84
CA LEU A 192 4.58 4.60 -4.46
C LEU A 192 4.45 5.70 -3.40
N LYS A 193 5.51 6.51 -3.27
CA LYS A 193 5.47 7.77 -2.55
C LYS A 193 5.08 8.88 -3.54
N PRO A 194 3.88 9.43 -3.46
CA PRO A 194 3.47 10.50 -4.36
C PRO A 194 4.23 11.80 -4.08
N THR A 195 4.06 12.78 -4.96
CA THR A 195 4.43 14.17 -4.67
C THR A 195 3.72 14.62 -3.39
N GLN A 196 4.43 15.31 -2.51
CA GLN A 196 3.85 15.87 -1.29
C GLN A 196 2.61 16.71 -1.65
N THR A 197 1.62 16.73 -0.79
CA THR A 197 0.32 17.41 -0.96
C THR A 197 -0.64 16.74 -1.95
N ARG A 198 -0.21 15.74 -2.72
CA ARG A 198 -1.06 15.07 -3.71
C ARG A 198 -2.18 14.23 -3.08
N VAL A 199 -1.96 13.71 -1.90
CA VAL A 199 -2.89 12.88 -1.12
C VAL A 199 -3.13 13.55 0.23
N SER A 200 -4.40 13.62 0.66
CA SER A 200 -4.77 14.18 1.95
C SER A 200 -4.16 13.38 3.11
N ARG A 201 -3.69 14.11 4.12
CA ARG A 201 -3.18 13.57 5.38
C ARG A 201 -4.18 13.74 6.54
N TYR A 202 -5.37 14.24 6.27
CA TYR A 202 -6.40 14.36 7.30
C TYR A 202 -6.77 13.00 7.87
N GLY A 203 -6.71 12.89 9.21
CA GLY A 203 -6.98 11.64 9.92
C GLY A 203 -5.83 10.62 9.86
N VAL A 204 -4.63 11.06 9.51
CA VAL A 204 -3.40 10.25 9.58
C VAL A 204 -2.52 10.80 10.69
N MET A 205 -2.01 9.94 11.58
CA MET A 205 -1.11 10.38 12.66
C MET A 205 0.16 10.99 12.05
N PRO A 206 0.50 12.25 12.37
CA PRO A 206 1.65 12.90 11.79
C PRO A 206 2.97 12.43 12.43
N LEU A 207 4.01 12.25 11.62
CA LEU A 207 5.39 12.13 12.06
C LEU A 207 6.16 13.44 11.82
N SER A 208 6.10 13.94 10.58
CA SER A 208 6.71 15.22 10.20
C SER A 208 5.78 15.97 9.26
N PHE A 209 5.21 17.05 9.73
CA PHE A 209 4.22 17.83 9.00
C PHE A 209 4.66 18.26 7.60
N SER A 210 5.94 18.56 7.42
CA SER A 210 6.50 19.04 6.15
C SER A 210 6.95 17.94 5.19
N HIS A 211 7.02 16.66 5.64
CA HIS A 211 7.60 15.57 4.85
C HIS A 211 6.67 14.37 4.66
N ASP A 212 5.62 14.25 5.49
CA ASP A 212 4.74 13.09 5.45
C ASP A 212 3.99 12.99 4.12
N ASN A 213 3.99 11.79 3.58
CA ASN A 213 3.21 11.38 2.42
C ASN A 213 2.40 10.13 2.74
N VAL A 214 1.24 10.00 2.12
CA VAL A 214 0.40 8.81 2.14
C VAL A 214 0.46 8.18 0.76
N GLY A 215 0.63 6.87 0.69
CA GLY A 215 0.66 6.18 -0.58
C GLY A 215 0.48 4.67 -0.47
N PRO A 216 0.28 4.00 -1.60
CA PRO A 216 0.04 2.57 -1.67
C PRO A 216 1.31 1.74 -1.63
N LEU A 217 1.18 0.55 -1.04
CA LEU A 217 2.02 -0.61 -1.26
C LEU A 217 1.14 -1.71 -1.89
N ALA A 218 1.55 -2.25 -3.02
CA ALA A 218 0.79 -3.25 -3.76
C ALA A 218 1.73 -4.16 -4.57
N ARG A 219 1.22 -5.22 -5.20
CA ARG A 219 2.09 -6.15 -5.94
C ARG A 219 2.63 -5.57 -7.24
N THR A 220 1.86 -4.70 -7.91
CA THR A 220 2.26 -4.13 -9.19
C THR A 220 2.19 -2.60 -9.20
N ALA A 221 2.94 -1.97 -10.13
CA ALA A 221 2.85 -0.53 -10.36
C ALA A 221 1.45 -0.11 -10.86
N ARG A 222 0.76 -0.99 -11.60
CA ARG A 222 -0.61 -0.77 -12.07
C ARG A 222 -1.59 -0.70 -10.91
N ASP A 223 -1.44 -1.56 -9.91
CA ASP A 223 -2.23 -1.50 -8.68
C ASP A 223 -2.03 -0.16 -7.98
N CYS A 224 -0.77 0.28 -7.84
CA CYS A 224 -0.47 1.60 -7.26
C CYS A 224 -1.14 2.74 -8.04
N ALA A 225 -1.15 2.67 -9.37
CA ALA A 225 -1.79 3.68 -10.21
C ALA A 225 -3.31 3.73 -10.01
N ARG A 226 -3.99 2.56 -9.92
CA ARG A 226 -5.43 2.48 -9.63
C ARG A 226 -5.74 3.07 -8.26
N VAL A 227 -4.97 2.72 -7.23
CA VAL A 227 -5.15 3.27 -5.88
C VAL A 227 -4.92 4.78 -5.88
N MET A 228 -3.88 5.28 -6.54
CA MET A 228 -3.62 6.73 -6.63
C MET A 228 -4.78 7.48 -7.30
N THR A 229 -5.41 6.90 -8.30
CA THR A 229 -6.62 7.50 -8.93
C THR A 229 -7.75 7.69 -7.91
N VAL A 230 -7.83 6.81 -6.92
CA VAL A 230 -8.87 6.84 -5.87
C VAL A 230 -8.50 7.82 -4.73
N ILE A 231 -7.26 7.76 -4.22
CA ILE A 231 -6.90 8.47 -2.99
C ILE A 231 -6.38 9.89 -3.20
N ALA A 232 -5.91 10.24 -4.41
CA ALA A 232 -5.39 11.56 -4.70
C ALA A 232 -6.47 12.66 -4.74
N GLY A 233 -6.03 13.92 -4.67
CA GLY A 233 -6.88 15.10 -4.86
C GLY A 233 -7.13 15.90 -3.59
N HIS A 234 -7.64 17.11 -3.81
CA HIS A 234 -7.87 18.10 -2.77
C HIS A 234 -8.85 17.62 -1.69
N ASP A 235 -8.52 17.95 -0.45
CA ASP A 235 -9.36 17.76 0.73
C ASP A 235 -9.44 19.09 1.51
N PRO A 236 -10.63 19.70 1.64
CA PRO A 236 -10.78 20.93 2.42
C PRO A 236 -10.36 20.82 3.89
N ARG A 237 -10.31 19.58 4.44
CA ARG A 237 -9.88 19.30 5.82
C ARG A 237 -8.36 19.22 5.96
N ASP A 238 -7.62 19.05 4.85
CA ASP A 238 -6.17 19.14 4.80
C ASP A 238 -5.77 20.38 3.96
N PRO A 239 -5.51 21.52 4.62
CA PRO A 239 -5.19 22.76 3.91
C PRO A 239 -3.91 22.69 3.08
N THR A 240 -3.09 21.65 3.28
CA THR A 240 -1.87 21.43 2.49
C THR A 240 -2.13 20.63 1.22
N SER A 241 -3.31 20.03 1.05
CA SER A 241 -3.62 19.21 -0.11
C SER A 241 -3.75 20.08 -1.40
N ALA A 242 -3.06 19.65 -2.46
CA ALA A 242 -3.03 20.35 -3.73
C ALA A 242 -4.38 20.31 -4.46
N ARG A 243 -4.73 21.40 -5.16
CA ARG A 243 -5.96 21.52 -5.95
C ARG A 243 -5.82 21.03 -7.39
N GLU A 244 -4.67 20.47 -7.74
CA GLU A 244 -4.39 19.94 -9.05
C GLU A 244 -5.37 18.80 -9.41
N PRO A 245 -5.90 18.78 -10.64
CA PRO A 245 -6.78 17.71 -11.10
C PRO A 245 -6.17 16.32 -10.92
N VAL A 246 -7.00 15.34 -10.63
CA VAL A 246 -6.58 13.93 -10.51
C VAL A 246 -6.81 13.26 -11.87
N PRO A 247 -5.75 12.88 -12.59
CA PRO A 247 -5.91 12.08 -13.79
C PRO A 247 -6.26 10.63 -13.45
N ASP A 248 -6.74 9.89 -14.41
CA ASP A 248 -6.76 8.43 -14.32
C ASP A 248 -5.34 7.91 -14.57
N TYR A 249 -4.59 7.68 -13.48
CA TYR A 249 -3.19 7.26 -13.56
C TYR A 249 -3.04 5.91 -14.25
N GLU A 250 -3.99 4.99 -14.05
CA GLU A 250 -3.94 3.65 -14.65
C GLU A 250 -4.10 3.72 -16.18
N SER A 251 -5.03 4.50 -16.68
CA SER A 251 -5.25 4.64 -18.12
C SER A 251 -4.07 5.26 -18.87
N GLN A 252 -3.19 5.99 -18.17
CA GLN A 252 -1.99 6.58 -18.75
C GLN A 252 -0.80 5.61 -18.86
N MET A 253 -0.90 4.40 -18.34
CA MET A 253 0.15 3.38 -18.40
C MET A 253 0.16 2.68 -19.77
N THR A 254 0.59 3.38 -20.79
CA THR A 254 0.58 2.87 -22.18
C THR A 254 1.72 1.90 -22.49
N GLY A 255 2.74 1.85 -21.63
CA GLY A 255 3.97 1.06 -21.87
C GLY A 255 4.89 1.64 -22.96
N ASN A 256 4.53 2.75 -23.59
CA ASN A 256 5.37 3.48 -24.55
C ASN A 256 6.13 4.59 -23.81
N LEU A 257 7.45 4.51 -23.81
CA LEU A 257 8.33 5.46 -23.12
C LEU A 257 9.10 6.38 -24.09
N ARG A 258 8.70 6.45 -25.37
CA ARG A 258 9.33 7.34 -26.34
C ARG A 258 9.22 8.79 -25.89
N GLY A 259 10.35 9.49 -25.88
CA GLY A 259 10.46 10.87 -25.41
C GLY A 259 10.72 11.03 -23.92
N LEU A 260 10.62 9.95 -23.14
CA LEU A 260 11.01 9.98 -21.73
C LEU A 260 12.54 9.98 -21.61
N ARG A 261 13.09 10.92 -20.85
CA ARG A 261 14.51 10.98 -20.51
C ARG A 261 14.70 10.54 -19.08
N ILE A 262 15.58 9.58 -18.83
CA ILE A 262 15.91 9.03 -17.52
C ILE A 262 17.36 9.39 -17.20
N GLY A 263 17.57 10.15 -16.15
CA GLY A 263 18.90 10.47 -15.63
C GLY A 263 19.30 9.45 -14.56
N VAL A 264 20.52 8.92 -14.68
CA VAL A 264 21.08 7.96 -13.72
C VAL A 264 22.33 8.58 -13.10
N PRO A 265 22.31 8.93 -11.80
CA PRO A 265 23.50 9.40 -11.10
C PRO A 265 24.60 8.30 -11.09
N THR A 266 25.85 8.70 -11.30
CA THR A 266 27.01 7.78 -11.26
C THR A 266 27.75 7.79 -9.93
N ASN A 267 27.34 8.65 -8.99
CA ASN A 267 27.93 8.79 -7.66
C ASN A 267 26.83 8.88 -6.59
N TYR A 268 27.20 8.74 -5.34
CA TYR A 268 26.38 8.86 -4.14
C TYR A 268 25.37 7.72 -3.93
N PHE A 269 24.44 7.50 -4.88
CA PHE A 269 23.34 6.54 -4.67
C PHE A 269 23.74 5.07 -4.79
N LEU A 270 24.85 4.79 -5.47
CA LEU A 270 25.31 3.43 -5.74
C LEU A 270 26.66 3.12 -5.10
N ASP A 271 27.28 4.09 -4.41
CA ASP A 271 28.64 3.96 -3.87
C ASP A 271 28.73 2.81 -2.84
N ASP A 272 27.67 2.58 -2.06
CA ASP A 272 27.59 1.52 -1.04
C ASP A 272 26.51 0.47 -1.38
N ALA A 273 26.06 0.40 -2.63
CA ALA A 273 25.03 -0.57 -3.03
C ALA A 273 25.65 -1.94 -3.34
N ASP A 274 25.04 -3.02 -2.84
CA ASP A 274 25.44 -4.38 -3.14
C ASP A 274 25.30 -4.71 -4.64
N ASP A 275 26.21 -5.52 -5.19
CA ASP A 275 26.23 -5.92 -6.60
C ASP A 275 24.88 -6.42 -7.14
N PRO A 276 24.09 -7.24 -6.41
CA PRO A 276 22.77 -7.68 -6.88
C PRO A 276 21.78 -6.53 -7.07
N VAL A 277 21.85 -5.48 -6.24
CA VAL A 277 20.99 -4.29 -6.34
C VAL A 277 21.36 -3.48 -7.59
N VAL A 278 22.66 -3.28 -7.81
CA VAL A 278 23.16 -2.60 -9.02
C VAL A 278 22.76 -3.37 -10.29
N ALA A 279 22.94 -4.69 -10.30
CA ALA A 279 22.56 -5.53 -11.43
C ALA A 279 21.04 -5.49 -11.73
N ALA A 280 20.21 -5.47 -10.70
CA ALA A 280 18.76 -5.36 -10.86
C ALA A 280 18.36 -4.00 -11.45
N MET A 281 19.00 -2.91 -10.99
CA MET A 281 18.78 -1.58 -11.55
C MET A 281 19.21 -1.50 -13.01
N GLU A 282 20.39 -2.02 -13.37
CA GLU A 282 20.87 -2.03 -14.75
C GLU A 282 19.91 -2.83 -15.65
N SER A 283 19.42 -3.97 -15.19
CA SER A 283 18.43 -4.77 -15.91
C SER A 283 17.13 -3.99 -16.16
N ALA A 284 16.66 -3.22 -15.15
CA ALA A 284 15.50 -2.35 -15.30
C ALA A 284 15.74 -1.24 -16.33
N LEU A 285 16.93 -0.62 -16.34
CA LEU A 285 17.30 0.41 -17.33
C LEU A 285 17.30 -0.14 -18.76
N VAL A 286 17.76 -1.38 -18.97
CA VAL A 286 17.70 -2.07 -20.28
C VAL A 286 16.25 -2.20 -20.74
N VAL A 287 15.34 -2.62 -19.86
CA VAL A 287 13.92 -2.75 -20.20
C VAL A 287 13.30 -1.39 -20.54
N LEU A 288 13.61 -0.34 -19.76
CA LEU A 288 13.11 1.02 -20.00
C LEU A 288 13.63 1.57 -21.34
N ALA A 289 14.91 1.38 -21.66
CA ALA A 289 15.48 1.77 -22.94
C ALA A 289 14.84 1.01 -24.11
N GLY A 290 14.62 -0.29 -23.96
CA GLY A 290 13.91 -1.13 -24.94
C GLY A 290 12.46 -0.68 -25.20
N ARG A 291 11.84 0.02 -24.25
CA ARG A 291 10.52 0.64 -24.36
C ARG A 291 10.55 2.05 -24.96
N GLY A 292 11.73 2.58 -25.31
CA GLY A 292 11.93 3.85 -25.98
C GLY A 292 12.40 5.00 -25.11
N ALA A 293 12.69 4.79 -23.82
CA ALA A 293 13.29 5.80 -22.98
C ALA A 293 14.76 6.07 -23.38
N THR A 294 15.19 7.32 -23.23
CA THR A 294 16.60 7.71 -23.36
C THR A 294 17.27 7.74 -22.00
N ILE A 295 18.31 6.90 -21.82
CA ILE A 295 19.06 6.83 -20.57
C ILE A 295 20.29 7.76 -20.66
N SER A 296 20.48 8.62 -19.68
CA SER A 296 21.66 9.51 -19.55
C SER A 296 22.29 9.33 -18.19
N ARG A 297 23.62 9.16 -18.14
CA ARG A 297 24.39 9.07 -16.90
C ARG A 297 25.06 10.40 -16.60
N PHE A 298 25.09 10.82 -15.34
CA PHE A 298 25.68 12.09 -14.92
C PHE A 298 26.19 12.00 -13.48
N ALA A 299 27.19 12.79 -13.15
CA ALA A 299 27.62 12.97 -11.76
C ALA A 299 26.78 14.07 -11.09
N LEU A 300 26.35 13.83 -9.85
CA LEU A 300 25.77 14.89 -9.02
C LEU A 300 26.87 15.86 -8.61
N PRO A 301 26.56 17.18 -8.48
CA PRO A 301 27.50 18.19 -8.05
C PRO A 301 27.94 18.00 -6.59
#